data_7017745cf1b2a6ac3148c5abe56c05a4
#
_entry.id   7017745cf1b2a6ac3148c5abe56c05a4
#
_cell.length_a   1.000
_cell.length_b   1.000
_cell.length_c   1.000
_cell.angle_alpha   90.00
_cell.angle_beta   90.00
_cell.angle_gamma   90.00
#
_symmetry.space_group_name_H-M   'P 1'
#
loop_
_entity.id
_entity.type
_entity.pdbx_description
1 polymer ?
#
loop_
_entity_poly.entity_id
_entity_poly.type
_entity_poly.pdbx_seq_one_letter_code
_entity_poly.pdbx_strand_id
1 'polypeptide(L)'
;GAIEGTGARAGTGRETEMNAAPAYGLWTLAILNSAVFILFAFSFFKPSTSRDWRSFGAFSAFLVALFTEMYGFPLTIYLLSGWLQTRYPEVNFLSHDAGHLLETLFGWRANPHFGPFHLLSFALIGGGFILLSSAWQVLYRAQRSGRLATAGPYAYIRHPQYAAFVLIMLGFLVQWPTLLTLAMFPVLLWMYVRLARREEREVEKEFGDEYRRYAAATPAFFPRRGWPGSAA
;
A
#
# COMPACT_ATOMS: atom_id res chain seq x y z
N GLY A 1 -52.29 44.74 24.41
CA GLY A 1 -50.92 44.37 24.64
C GLY A 1 -50.72 42.89 24.30
N ALA A 2 -50.16 42.60 23.14
CA ALA A 2 -49.80 41.26 22.71
C ALA A 2 -48.37 40.96 23.16
N ILE A 3 -48.14 39.80 23.79
CA ILE A 3 -46.84 39.29 24.13
C ILE A 3 -46.63 38.07 23.18
N GLU A 4 -45.84 38.26 22.13
CA GLU A 4 -45.35 37.16 21.33
C GLU A 4 -44.07 36.60 21.95
N GLY A 5 -44.15 35.30 22.29
CA GLY A 5 -43.05 34.55 22.85
C GLY A 5 -42.10 34.09 21.74
N THR A 6 -40.84 34.49 21.90
CA THR A 6 -39.70 33.98 21.12
C THR A 6 -39.38 32.55 21.53
N GLY A 7 -39.90 31.58 20.75
CA GLY A 7 -39.48 30.19 20.82
C GLY A 7 -38.15 30.00 20.12
N ALA A 8 -37.06 29.89 20.89
CA ALA A 8 -35.72 29.67 20.42
C ALA A 8 -35.57 28.30 19.73
N ARG A 9 -35.14 28.31 18.49
CA ARG A 9 -34.67 27.13 17.75
C ARG A 9 -33.32 26.65 18.33
N ALA A 10 -33.37 25.71 19.24
CA ALA A 10 -32.20 25.04 19.82
C ALA A 10 -32.20 23.52 19.49
N GLY A 11 -32.70 23.12 18.32
CA GLY A 11 -32.89 21.72 18.00
C GLY A 11 -32.04 21.18 16.82
N THR A 12 -31.48 22.02 15.97
CA THR A 12 -30.90 21.56 14.69
C THR A 12 -29.45 21.09 14.74
N GLY A 13 -28.70 21.43 15.79
CA GLY A 13 -27.29 21.00 15.92
C GLY A 13 -27.12 19.60 16.47
N ARG A 14 -27.98 19.15 17.37
CA ARG A 14 -27.88 17.83 18.00
C ARG A 14 -28.43 16.69 17.13
N GLU A 15 -29.41 16.98 16.27
CA GLU A 15 -29.98 15.96 15.36
C GLU A 15 -29.06 15.66 14.17
N THR A 16 -28.20 16.60 13.77
CA THR A 16 -27.22 16.41 12.71
C THR A 16 -26.01 15.58 13.17
N GLU A 17 -25.64 15.64 14.46
CA GLU A 17 -24.54 14.81 14.99
C GLU A 17 -24.94 13.34 15.24
N MET A 18 -26.24 13.07 15.49
CA MET A 18 -26.71 11.70 15.75
C MET A 18 -26.85 10.83 14.51
N ASN A 19 -26.79 11.38 13.30
CA ASN A 19 -26.92 10.65 12.03
C ASN A 19 -25.63 10.50 11.23
N ALA A 20 -24.47 10.86 11.78
CA ALA A 20 -23.22 10.58 11.13
C ALA A 20 -22.99 9.07 11.13
N ALA A 21 -22.86 8.46 9.93
CA ALA A 21 -22.55 7.06 9.80
C ALA A 21 -21.27 6.72 10.58
N PRO A 22 -21.22 5.59 11.28
CA PRO A 22 -20.04 5.22 12.06
C PRO A 22 -18.82 5.12 11.15
N ALA A 23 -17.70 5.76 11.52
CA ALA A 23 -16.47 5.73 10.73
C ALA A 23 -15.71 4.40 10.86
N TYR A 24 -15.92 3.70 11.99
CA TYR A 24 -15.25 2.45 12.35
C TYR A 24 -16.25 1.38 12.77
N GLY A 25 -15.79 0.16 12.98
CA GLY A 25 -16.66 -1.00 13.21
C GLY A 25 -17.28 -1.57 11.93
N LEU A 26 -16.86 -1.08 10.77
CA LEU A 26 -17.36 -1.45 9.44
C LEU A 26 -16.60 -2.69 8.92
N TRP A 27 -16.70 -3.80 9.65
CA TRP A 27 -15.95 -5.04 9.38
C TRP A 27 -16.21 -5.62 7.98
N THR A 28 -17.43 -5.43 7.46
CA THR A 28 -17.76 -5.82 6.08
C THR A 28 -16.88 -5.08 5.08
N LEU A 29 -16.64 -3.77 5.27
CA LEU A 29 -15.77 -3.00 4.39
C LEU A 29 -14.31 -3.41 4.56
N ALA A 30 -13.85 -3.69 5.80
CA ALA A 30 -12.50 -4.19 6.04
C ALA A 30 -12.24 -5.50 5.30
N ILE A 31 -13.16 -6.46 5.40
CA ILE A 31 -13.08 -7.76 4.73
C ILE A 31 -13.16 -7.60 3.21
N LEU A 32 -14.15 -6.84 2.72
CA LEU A 32 -14.38 -6.65 1.29
C LEU A 32 -13.18 -5.98 0.61
N ASN A 33 -12.65 -4.89 1.16
CA ASN A 33 -11.49 -4.21 0.60
C ASN A 33 -10.24 -5.10 0.65
N SER A 34 -9.99 -5.79 1.77
CA SER A 34 -8.91 -6.77 1.85
C SER A 34 -9.02 -7.82 0.75
N ALA A 35 -10.19 -8.44 0.61
CA ALA A 35 -10.44 -9.45 -0.41
C ALA A 35 -10.27 -8.91 -1.83
N VAL A 36 -10.83 -7.74 -2.14
CA VAL A 36 -10.73 -7.12 -3.48
C VAL A 36 -9.27 -6.88 -3.86
N PHE A 37 -8.48 -6.24 -2.99
CA PHE A 37 -7.07 -5.95 -3.31
C PHE A 37 -6.21 -7.22 -3.34
N ILE A 38 -6.45 -8.20 -2.47
CA ILE A 38 -5.74 -9.49 -2.48
C ILE A 38 -6.08 -10.27 -3.75
N LEU A 39 -7.35 -10.38 -4.13
CA LEU A 39 -7.78 -11.07 -5.35
C LEU A 39 -7.29 -10.33 -6.60
N PHE A 40 -7.32 -9.00 -6.59
CA PHE A 40 -6.78 -8.20 -7.68
C PHE A 40 -5.28 -8.44 -7.86
N ALA A 41 -4.49 -8.40 -6.78
CA ALA A 41 -3.08 -8.75 -6.84
C ALA A 41 -2.85 -10.20 -7.29
N PHE A 42 -3.68 -11.15 -6.82
CA PHE A 42 -3.62 -12.55 -7.22
C PHE A 42 -3.91 -12.77 -8.70
N SER A 43 -4.74 -11.92 -9.32
CA SER A 43 -5.04 -12.02 -10.76
C SER A 43 -3.80 -11.79 -11.63
N PHE A 44 -2.84 -11.00 -11.16
CA PHE A 44 -1.57 -10.73 -11.84
C PHE A 44 -0.44 -11.64 -11.34
N PHE A 45 -0.39 -11.91 -10.04
CA PHE A 45 0.65 -12.69 -9.39
C PHE A 45 0.09 -14.05 -8.95
N LYS A 46 0.42 -15.11 -9.69
CA LYS A 46 -0.01 -16.48 -9.39
C LYS A 46 1.12 -17.25 -8.70
N PRO A 47 1.12 -17.33 -7.37
CA PRO A 47 2.18 -18.01 -6.63
C PRO A 47 2.28 -19.49 -7.06
N SER A 48 3.45 -19.93 -7.47
CA SER A 48 3.74 -21.31 -7.88
C SER A 48 4.70 -22.01 -6.92
N THR A 49 5.53 -21.24 -6.23
CA THR A 49 6.53 -21.76 -5.28
C THR A 49 6.19 -21.37 -3.84
N SER A 50 6.76 -22.09 -2.86
CA SER A 50 6.63 -21.71 -1.43
C SER A 50 7.15 -20.30 -1.15
N ARG A 51 8.10 -19.80 -1.94
CA ARG A 51 8.65 -18.45 -1.86
C ARG A 51 7.63 -17.43 -2.35
N ASP A 52 6.98 -17.69 -3.48
CA ASP A 52 5.94 -16.81 -4.02
C ASP A 52 4.79 -16.69 -3.03
N TRP A 53 4.35 -17.81 -2.44
CA TRP A 53 3.32 -17.82 -1.41
C TRP A 53 3.71 -17.02 -0.17
N ARG A 54 4.99 -17.03 0.24
CA ARG A 54 5.47 -16.21 1.36
C ARG A 54 5.44 -14.72 1.02
N SER A 55 5.90 -14.34 -0.17
CA SER A 55 5.91 -12.93 -0.59
C SER A 55 4.48 -12.39 -0.72
N PHE A 56 3.60 -13.15 -1.33
CA PHE A 56 2.20 -12.79 -1.49
C PHE A 56 1.42 -12.80 -0.17
N GLY A 57 1.67 -13.79 0.69
CA GLY A 57 1.05 -13.87 2.01
C GLY A 57 1.44 -12.70 2.91
N ALA A 58 2.69 -12.27 2.87
CA ALA A 58 3.16 -11.11 3.62
C ALA A 58 2.54 -9.79 3.12
N PHE A 59 2.42 -9.61 1.81
CA PHE A 59 1.69 -8.51 1.20
C PHE A 59 0.21 -8.53 1.62
N SER A 60 -0.43 -9.70 1.55
CA SER A 60 -1.83 -9.87 1.95
C SER A 60 -2.04 -9.56 3.43
N ALA A 61 -1.13 -9.98 4.31
CA ALA A 61 -1.19 -9.67 5.74
C ALA A 61 -1.09 -8.16 6.00
N PHE A 62 -0.24 -7.44 5.24
CA PHE A 62 -0.17 -5.99 5.30
C PHE A 62 -1.50 -5.33 4.92
N LEU A 63 -2.15 -5.78 3.83
CA LEU A 63 -3.45 -5.26 3.41
C LEU A 63 -4.55 -5.53 4.44
N VAL A 64 -4.58 -6.73 5.02
CA VAL A 64 -5.54 -7.08 6.07
C VAL A 64 -5.34 -6.18 7.29
N ALA A 65 -4.11 -5.98 7.75
CA ALA A 65 -3.79 -5.08 8.87
C ALA A 65 -4.23 -3.63 8.59
N LEU A 66 -3.94 -3.14 7.39
CA LEU A 66 -4.32 -1.80 6.94
C LEU A 66 -5.84 -1.61 6.97
N PHE A 67 -6.59 -2.45 6.27
CA PHE A 67 -8.04 -2.29 6.15
C PHE A 67 -8.78 -2.60 7.47
N THR A 68 -8.18 -3.42 8.33
CA THR A 68 -8.68 -3.61 9.70
C THR A 68 -8.60 -2.30 10.49
N GLU A 69 -7.50 -1.56 10.41
CA GLU A 69 -7.39 -0.25 11.08
C GLU A 69 -8.20 0.85 10.37
N MET A 70 -8.30 0.78 9.05
CA MET A 70 -9.03 1.80 8.26
C MET A 70 -10.55 1.78 8.50
N TYR A 71 -11.14 0.59 8.60
CA TYR A 71 -12.59 0.42 8.68
C TYR A 71 -13.07 -0.30 9.93
N GLY A 72 -12.27 -1.19 10.50
CA GLY A 72 -12.63 -2.02 11.65
C GLY A 72 -12.33 -1.31 12.98
N PHE A 73 -11.13 -1.42 13.46
CA PHE A 73 -10.69 -0.85 14.73
C PHE A 73 -9.48 0.08 14.55
N PRO A 74 -9.62 1.38 14.81
CA PRO A 74 -8.56 2.37 14.58
C PRO A 74 -7.51 2.35 15.70
N LEU A 75 -6.74 1.28 15.82
CA LEU A 75 -5.75 1.09 16.88
C LEU A 75 -4.76 2.25 16.98
N THR A 76 -4.28 2.75 15.84
CA THR A 76 -3.35 3.89 15.76
C THR A 76 -3.97 5.16 16.37
N ILE A 77 -5.19 5.49 15.96
CA ILE A 77 -5.92 6.65 16.50
C ILE A 77 -6.16 6.48 18.01
N TYR A 78 -6.56 5.28 18.43
CA TYR A 78 -6.78 4.98 19.85
C TYR A 78 -5.50 5.16 20.67
N LEU A 79 -4.37 4.62 20.24
CA LEU A 79 -3.09 4.73 20.94
C LEU A 79 -2.54 6.17 20.99
N LEU A 80 -2.77 6.93 19.93
CA LEU A 80 -2.28 8.31 19.82
C LEU A 80 -3.30 9.36 20.26
N SER A 81 -4.50 8.97 20.70
CA SER A 81 -5.63 9.87 20.95
C SER A 81 -5.28 11.05 21.88
N GLY A 82 -4.58 10.82 22.99
CA GLY A 82 -4.17 11.86 23.91
C GLY A 82 -3.26 12.92 23.28
N TRP A 83 -2.25 12.48 22.51
CA TRP A 83 -1.34 13.38 21.81
C TRP A 83 -2.03 14.11 20.65
N LEU A 84 -2.81 13.40 19.84
CA LEU A 84 -3.54 13.96 18.71
C LEU A 84 -4.53 15.01 19.16
N GLN A 85 -5.35 14.72 20.19
CA GLN A 85 -6.35 15.65 20.71
C GLN A 85 -5.72 16.91 21.33
N THR A 86 -4.56 16.76 21.99
CA THR A 86 -3.84 17.92 22.56
C THR A 86 -3.26 18.80 21.44
N ARG A 87 -2.75 18.21 20.36
CA ARG A 87 -2.11 18.93 19.27
C ARG A 87 -3.08 19.52 18.27
N TYR A 88 -4.21 18.85 18.05
CA TYR A 88 -5.23 19.21 17.06
C TYR A 88 -6.64 19.12 17.70
N PRO A 89 -6.99 20.03 18.64
CA PRO A 89 -8.24 19.95 19.40
C PRO A 89 -9.51 20.08 18.53
N GLU A 90 -9.40 20.72 17.38
CA GLU A 90 -10.51 20.95 16.44
C GLU A 90 -10.82 19.72 15.54
N VAL A 91 -9.97 18.69 15.57
CA VAL A 91 -10.10 17.53 14.68
C VAL A 91 -10.84 16.40 15.39
N ASN A 92 -11.92 15.91 14.81
CA ASN A 92 -12.58 14.68 15.25
C ASN A 92 -11.82 13.46 14.69
N PHE A 93 -10.88 12.92 15.44
CA PHE A 93 -10.07 11.76 15.05
C PHE A 93 -10.88 10.45 14.92
N LEU A 94 -12.13 10.42 15.34
CA LEU A 94 -13.03 9.28 15.09
C LEU A 94 -13.77 9.38 13.76
N SER A 95 -13.61 10.47 13.02
CA SER A 95 -14.11 10.55 11.64
C SER A 95 -13.18 9.80 10.69
N HIS A 96 -13.73 9.27 9.59
CA HIS A 96 -12.93 8.59 8.57
C HIS A 96 -11.86 9.50 7.96
N ASP A 97 -12.21 10.74 7.66
CA ASP A 97 -11.28 11.71 7.04
C ASP A 97 -10.03 11.96 7.89
N ALA A 98 -10.15 11.91 9.21
CA ALA A 98 -9.03 12.11 10.13
C ALA A 98 -8.01 10.96 10.11
N GLY A 99 -8.34 9.80 9.57
CA GLY A 99 -7.41 8.70 9.35
C GLY A 99 -6.35 9.00 8.29
N HIS A 100 -6.57 10.01 7.43
CA HIS A 100 -5.57 10.57 6.54
C HIS A 100 -4.58 11.46 7.34
N LEU A 101 -3.85 10.83 8.26
CA LEU A 101 -3.03 11.53 9.24
C LEU A 101 -1.98 12.47 8.62
N LEU A 102 -1.38 12.11 7.50
CA LEU A 102 -0.40 12.98 6.83
C LEU A 102 -1.04 14.28 6.35
N GLU A 103 -2.23 14.24 5.76
CA GLU A 103 -2.96 15.44 5.34
C GLU A 103 -3.23 16.35 6.54
N THR A 104 -3.69 15.78 7.65
CA THR A 104 -3.94 16.51 8.90
C THR A 104 -2.66 17.10 9.49
N LEU A 105 -1.57 16.31 9.58
CA LEU A 105 -0.29 16.74 10.15
C LEU A 105 0.38 17.87 9.36
N PHE A 106 0.22 17.86 8.03
CA PHE A 106 0.75 18.90 7.13
C PHE A 106 -0.23 20.05 6.89
N GLY A 107 -1.36 20.11 7.64
CA GLY A 107 -2.27 21.25 7.65
C GLY A 107 -3.21 21.34 6.45
N TRP A 108 -3.44 20.25 5.74
CA TRP A 108 -4.45 20.21 4.68
C TRP A 108 -5.86 20.27 5.28
N ARG A 109 -6.65 21.27 4.90
CA ARG A 109 -7.98 21.55 5.48
C ARG A 109 -9.15 21.25 4.53
N ALA A 110 -8.86 20.95 3.28
CA ALA A 110 -9.87 20.53 2.30
C ALA A 110 -10.12 19.03 2.40
N ASN A 111 -11.00 18.50 1.54
CA ASN A 111 -11.26 17.06 1.47
C ASN A 111 -9.93 16.28 1.30
N PRO A 112 -9.57 15.39 2.24
CA PRO A 112 -8.29 14.69 2.23
C PRO A 112 -8.12 13.77 1.01
N HIS A 113 -9.20 13.29 0.41
CA HIS A 113 -9.18 12.45 -0.79
C HIS A 113 -8.63 13.17 -2.04
N PHE A 114 -8.58 14.50 -2.03
CA PHE A 114 -7.96 15.31 -3.07
C PHE A 114 -6.65 15.95 -2.59
N GLY A 115 -6.15 15.55 -1.43
CA GLY A 115 -4.89 16.02 -0.88
C GLY A 115 -3.67 15.47 -1.63
N PRO A 116 -2.50 16.13 -1.49
CA PRO A 116 -1.28 15.75 -2.22
C PRO A 116 -0.78 14.35 -1.87
N PHE A 117 -0.92 13.92 -0.61
CA PHE A 117 -0.51 12.58 -0.19
C PHE A 117 -1.45 11.51 -0.75
N HIS A 118 -2.75 11.79 -0.79
CA HIS A 118 -3.72 10.87 -1.37
C HIS A 118 -3.51 10.70 -2.88
N LEU A 119 -3.26 11.80 -3.61
CA LEU A 119 -2.94 11.74 -5.04
C LEU A 119 -1.62 11.00 -5.30
N LEU A 120 -0.59 11.24 -4.47
CA LEU A 120 0.66 10.49 -4.53
C LEU A 120 0.43 9.00 -4.27
N SER A 121 -0.44 8.64 -3.31
CA SER A 121 -0.77 7.26 -3.02
C SER A 121 -1.37 6.54 -4.22
N PHE A 122 -2.28 7.18 -4.96
CA PHE A 122 -2.84 6.60 -6.19
C PHE A 122 -1.79 6.35 -7.25
N ALA A 123 -0.83 7.26 -7.41
CA ALA A 123 0.27 7.07 -8.36
C ALA A 123 1.17 5.90 -7.96
N LEU A 124 1.49 5.77 -6.65
CA LEU A 124 2.32 4.68 -6.14
C LEU A 124 1.59 3.32 -6.21
N ILE A 125 0.33 3.26 -5.80
CA ILE A 125 -0.47 2.03 -5.84
C ILE A 125 -0.70 1.59 -7.29
N GLY A 126 -1.18 2.50 -8.14
CA GLY A 126 -1.43 2.23 -9.56
C GLY A 126 -0.15 1.84 -10.31
N GLY A 127 0.93 2.61 -10.13
CA GLY A 127 2.25 2.29 -10.69
C GLY A 127 2.80 0.95 -10.20
N GLY A 128 2.60 0.63 -8.92
CA GLY A 128 2.95 -0.66 -8.35
C GLY A 128 2.19 -1.82 -8.99
N PHE A 129 0.89 -1.71 -9.21
CA PHE A 129 0.11 -2.75 -9.90
C PHE A 129 0.47 -2.88 -11.37
N ILE A 130 0.76 -1.78 -12.08
CA ILE A 130 1.26 -1.81 -13.47
C ILE A 130 2.61 -2.54 -13.52
N LEU A 131 3.53 -2.21 -12.60
CA LEU A 131 4.83 -2.86 -12.52
C LEU A 131 4.69 -4.35 -12.19
N LEU A 132 3.81 -4.72 -11.23
CA LEU A 132 3.55 -6.12 -10.86
C LEU A 132 3.02 -6.93 -12.03
N SER A 133 2.03 -6.40 -12.75
CA SER A 133 1.44 -7.04 -13.92
C SER A 133 2.47 -7.23 -15.03
N SER A 134 3.24 -6.19 -15.36
CA SER A 134 4.28 -6.23 -16.39
C SER A 134 5.39 -7.22 -16.04
N ALA A 135 5.86 -7.21 -14.81
CA ALA A 135 6.89 -8.13 -14.32
C ALA A 135 6.40 -9.58 -14.39
N TRP A 136 5.18 -9.83 -13.93
CA TRP A 136 4.62 -11.19 -13.94
C TRP A 136 4.45 -11.76 -15.35
N GLN A 137 3.98 -10.96 -16.31
CA GLN A 137 3.83 -11.40 -17.69
C GLN A 137 5.17 -11.84 -18.30
N VAL A 138 6.25 -11.09 -18.03
CA VAL A 138 7.59 -11.43 -18.51
C VAL A 138 8.09 -12.70 -17.82
N LEU A 139 7.99 -12.76 -16.50
CA LEU A 139 8.44 -13.91 -15.71
C LEU A 139 7.71 -15.20 -16.13
N TYR A 140 6.39 -15.15 -16.27
CA TYR A 140 5.58 -16.30 -16.66
C TYR A 140 5.95 -16.83 -18.03
N ARG A 141 6.19 -15.95 -19.03
CA ARG A 141 6.64 -16.34 -20.36
C ARG A 141 8.03 -16.98 -20.33
N ALA A 142 8.96 -16.39 -19.57
CA ALA A 142 10.31 -16.88 -19.40
C ALA A 142 10.32 -18.28 -18.76
N GLN A 143 9.58 -18.47 -17.67
CA GLN A 143 9.44 -19.77 -17.00
C GLN A 143 8.89 -20.85 -17.93
N ARG A 144 7.86 -20.54 -18.74
CA ARG A 144 7.29 -21.50 -19.69
C ARG A 144 8.23 -21.89 -20.82
N SER A 145 9.16 -21.03 -21.18
CA SER A 145 10.16 -21.28 -22.21
C SER A 145 11.50 -21.78 -21.67
N GLY A 146 11.64 -21.98 -20.36
CA GLY A 146 12.89 -22.38 -19.71
C GLY A 146 14.01 -21.36 -19.90
N ARG A 147 13.70 -20.07 -19.97
CA ARG A 147 14.64 -18.98 -20.21
C ARG A 147 14.72 -18.04 -19.03
N LEU A 148 15.86 -17.36 -18.89
CA LEU A 148 16.03 -16.30 -17.91
C LEU A 148 15.15 -15.08 -18.29
N ALA A 149 14.44 -14.52 -17.31
CA ALA A 149 13.65 -13.30 -17.48
C ALA A 149 14.59 -12.07 -17.49
N THR A 150 14.78 -11.44 -18.64
CA THR A 150 15.69 -10.30 -18.82
C THR A 150 15.05 -9.12 -19.56
N ALA A 151 13.82 -9.28 -20.06
CA ALA A 151 13.09 -8.28 -20.84
C ALA A 151 12.13 -7.44 -19.98
N GLY A 152 11.60 -6.35 -20.54
CA GLY A 152 10.63 -5.47 -19.87
C GLY A 152 11.18 -4.92 -18.56
N PRO A 153 10.43 -4.98 -17.44
CA PRO A 153 10.90 -4.50 -16.14
C PRO A 153 12.21 -5.16 -15.67
N TYR A 154 12.46 -6.42 -16.07
CA TYR A 154 13.69 -7.15 -15.75
C TYR A 154 14.93 -6.62 -16.48
N ALA A 155 14.77 -5.84 -17.54
CA ALA A 155 15.89 -5.15 -18.16
C ALA A 155 16.44 -4.01 -17.28
N TYR A 156 15.64 -3.47 -16.35
CA TYR A 156 16.00 -2.33 -15.50
C TYR A 156 16.39 -2.74 -14.09
N ILE A 157 15.70 -3.72 -13.52
CA ILE A 157 15.96 -4.25 -12.17
C ILE A 157 15.67 -5.76 -12.14
N ARG A 158 16.42 -6.50 -11.31
CA ARG A 158 16.28 -7.97 -11.24
C ARG A 158 15.03 -8.45 -10.47
N HIS A 159 14.48 -7.62 -9.57
CA HIS A 159 13.36 -7.99 -8.70
C HIS A 159 12.17 -7.02 -8.81
N PRO A 160 11.62 -6.82 -10.01
CA PRO A 160 10.53 -5.86 -10.22
C PRO A 160 9.25 -6.25 -9.47
N GLN A 161 8.97 -7.54 -9.22
CA GLN A 161 7.81 -7.98 -8.45
C GLN A 161 7.90 -7.55 -6.99
N TYR A 162 9.06 -7.64 -6.35
CA TYR A 162 9.23 -7.18 -4.96
C TYR A 162 9.21 -5.65 -4.88
N ALA A 163 9.79 -4.97 -5.86
CA ALA A 163 9.69 -3.51 -5.96
C ALA A 163 8.23 -3.06 -6.12
N ALA A 164 7.43 -3.79 -6.88
CA ALA A 164 6.00 -3.51 -7.04
C ALA A 164 5.23 -3.65 -5.72
N PHE A 165 5.42 -4.73 -4.95
CA PHE A 165 4.80 -4.88 -3.64
C PHE A 165 5.20 -3.74 -2.69
N VAL A 166 6.48 -3.36 -2.68
CA VAL A 166 6.98 -2.24 -1.86
C VAL A 166 6.33 -0.92 -2.27
N LEU A 167 6.19 -0.65 -3.57
CA LEU A 167 5.50 0.55 -4.05
C LEU A 167 4.03 0.61 -3.64
N ILE A 168 3.31 -0.51 -3.76
CA ILE A 168 1.89 -0.58 -3.35
C ILE A 168 1.76 -0.33 -1.84
N MET A 169 2.58 -1.02 -1.03
CA MET A 169 2.56 -0.84 0.43
C MET A 169 2.92 0.60 0.83
N LEU A 170 3.93 1.20 0.18
CA LEU A 170 4.32 2.58 0.41
C LEU A 170 3.18 3.55 0.04
N GLY A 171 2.49 3.30 -1.07
CA GLY A 171 1.31 4.09 -1.46
C GLY A 171 0.23 4.06 -0.39
N PHE A 172 -0.09 2.88 0.15
CA PHE A 172 -1.05 2.77 1.25
C PHE A 172 -0.56 3.43 2.55
N LEU A 173 0.74 3.36 2.87
CA LEU A 173 1.31 4.06 4.02
C LEU A 173 1.24 5.58 3.88
N VAL A 174 1.39 6.10 2.67
CA VAL A 174 1.23 7.53 2.39
C VAL A 174 -0.24 7.95 2.51
N GLN A 175 -1.16 7.10 2.09
CA GLN A 175 -2.60 7.37 2.16
C GLN A 175 -3.14 7.26 3.59
N TRP A 176 -2.76 6.18 4.29
CA TRP A 176 -3.31 5.81 5.58
C TRP A 176 -2.24 5.23 6.49
N PRO A 177 -1.39 6.07 7.08
CA PRO A 177 -0.32 5.59 7.96
C PRO A 177 -0.89 5.06 9.26
N THR A 178 -0.63 3.78 9.58
CA THR A 178 -0.95 3.20 10.88
C THR A 178 0.34 2.73 11.58
N LEU A 179 0.34 2.73 12.91
CA LEU A 179 1.50 2.25 13.69
C LEU A 179 1.84 0.81 13.36
N LEU A 180 0.82 -0.03 13.17
CA LEU A 180 0.99 -1.43 12.83
C LEU A 180 1.64 -1.61 11.45
N THR A 181 1.09 -0.97 10.42
CA THR A 181 1.63 -1.08 9.05
C THR A 181 3.00 -0.40 8.92
N LEU A 182 3.25 0.69 9.65
CA LEU A 182 4.57 1.32 9.74
C LEU A 182 5.61 0.39 10.37
N ALA A 183 5.24 -0.35 11.43
CA ALA A 183 6.12 -1.35 12.03
C ALA A 183 6.32 -2.58 11.13
N MET A 184 5.29 -3.01 10.42
CA MET A 184 5.36 -4.12 9.45
C MET A 184 6.27 -3.80 8.27
N PHE A 185 6.23 -2.58 7.76
CA PHE A 185 6.89 -2.20 6.50
C PHE A 185 8.39 -2.51 6.46
N PRO A 186 9.23 -2.10 7.43
CA PRO A 186 10.66 -2.43 7.42
C PRO A 186 10.92 -3.94 7.56
N VAL A 187 10.08 -4.67 8.30
CA VAL A 187 10.19 -6.13 8.42
C VAL A 187 9.90 -6.81 7.08
N LEU A 188 8.86 -6.35 6.38
CA LEU A 188 8.50 -6.88 5.06
C LEU A 188 9.55 -6.52 4.00
N LEU A 189 10.09 -5.30 4.04
CA LEU A 189 11.18 -4.89 3.16
C LEU A 189 12.41 -5.79 3.34
N TRP A 190 12.83 -6.01 4.59
CA TRP A 190 13.92 -6.94 4.89
C TRP A 190 13.64 -8.36 4.40
N MET A 191 12.40 -8.85 4.60
CA MET A 191 11.99 -10.16 4.13
C MET A 191 12.06 -10.26 2.59
N TYR A 192 11.59 -9.25 1.84
CA TYR A 192 11.68 -9.24 0.37
C TYR A 192 13.13 -9.23 -0.12
N VAL A 193 14.00 -8.45 0.51
CA VAL A 193 15.44 -8.47 0.19
C VAL A 193 16.04 -9.86 0.45
N ARG A 194 15.65 -10.52 1.54
CA ARG A 194 16.11 -11.87 1.86
C ARG A 194 15.58 -12.93 0.86
N LEU A 195 14.32 -12.81 0.44
CA LEU A 195 13.73 -13.67 -0.59
C LEU A 195 14.41 -13.48 -1.94
N ALA A 196 14.64 -12.24 -2.36
CA ALA A 196 15.37 -11.90 -3.58
C ALA A 196 16.75 -12.55 -3.63
N ARG A 197 17.53 -12.43 -2.55
CA ARG A 197 18.86 -13.07 -2.46
C ARG A 197 18.83 -14.61 -2.52
N ARG A 198 17.73 -15.23 -2.06
CA ARG A 198 17.54 -16.68 -2.20
C ARG A 198 17.21 -17.06 -3.63
N GLU A 199 16.33 -16.28 -4.26
CA GLU A 199 15.97 -16.44 -5.67
C GLU A 199 17.19 -16.33 -6.58
N GLU A 200 18.04 -15.32 -6.37
CA GLU A 200 19.29 -15.15 -7.11
C GLU A 200 20.17 -16.39 -7.07
N ARG A 201 20.33 -17.01 -5.89
CA ARG A 201 21.14 -18.23 -5.76
C ARG A 201 20.54 -19.45 -6.48
N GLU A 202 19.21 -19.54 -6.53
CA GLU A 202 18.53 -20.64 -7.25
C GLU A 202 18.64 -20.44 -8.76
N VAL A 203 18.39 -19.21 -9.23
CA VAL A 203 18.52 -18.85 -10.65
C VAL A 203 19.97 -18.96 -11.12
N GLU A 204 20.95 -18.59 -10.29
CA GLU A 204 22.38 -18.78 -10.64
C GLU A 204 22.76 -20.26 -10.77
N LYS A 205 22.19 -21.15 -9.94
CA LYS A 205 22.41 -22.61 -10.08
C LYS A 205 21.80 -23.16 -11.37
N GLU A 206 20.67 -22.60 -11.82
CA GLU A 206 19.95 -23.05 -13.00
C GLU A 206 20.58 -22.52 -14.30
N PHE A 207 20.91 -21.20 -14.34
CA PHE A 207 21.36 -20.51 -15.56
C PHE A 207 22.88 -20.21 -15.59
N GLY A 208 23.61 -20.43 -14.51
CA GLY A 208 25.07 -20.32 -14.45
C GLY A 208 25.61 -18.96 -14.95
N ASP A 209 26.47 -19.02 -15.98
CA ASP A 209 27.16 -17.86 -16.55
C ASP A 209 26.20 -16.85 -17.22
N GLU A 210 25.07 -17.30 -17.73
CA GLU A 210 24.06 -16.42 -18.29
C GLU A 210 23.50 -15.49 -17.22
N TYR A 211 23.15 -16.06 -16.06
CA TYR A 211 22.70 -15.27 -14.93
C TYR A 211 23.79 -14.32 -14.40
N ARG A 212 25.05 -14.77 -14.29
CA ARG A 212 26.15 -13.93 -13.82
C ARG A 212 26.35 -12.69 -14.69
N ARG A 213 26.31 -12.86 -16.02
CA ARG A 213 26.39 -11.73 -16.97
C ARG A 213 25.21 -10.77 -16.80
N TYR A 214 24.01 -11.29 -16.71
CA TYR A 214 22.81 -10.49 -16.46
C TYR A 214 22.89 -9.73 -15.12
N ALA A 215 23.29 -10.39 -14.02
CA ALA A 215 23.40 -9.80 -12.71
C ALA A 215 24.49 -8.72 -12.60
N ALA A 216 25.60 -8.87 -13.35
CA ALA A 216 26.64 -7.85 -13.45
C ALA A 216 26.14 -6.58 -14.16
N ALA A 217 25.25 -6.76 -15.14
CA ALA A 217 24.69 -5.68 -15.92
C ALA A 217 23.48 -5.01 -15.25
N THR A 218 22.60 -5.74 -14.59
CA THR A 218 21.31 -5.27 -14.11
C THR A 218 21.28 -5.20 -12.57
N PRO A 219 20.96 -4.04 -11.95
CA PRO A 219 20.89 -3.89 -10.50
C PRO A 219 19.70 -4.65 -9.89
N ALA A 220 19.75 -4.94 -8.57
CA ALA A 220 18.71 -5.72 -7.90
C ALA A 220 17.36 -4.99 -7.80
N PHE A 221 17.35 -3.74 -7.26
CA PHE A 221 16.11 -3.03 -6.90
C PHE A 221 15.99 -1.62 -7.47
N PHE A 222 17.11 -0.91 -7.65
CA PHE A 222 17.08 0.50 -8.10
C PHE A 222 17.76 0.64 -9.47
N PRO A 223 17.08 1.21 -10.47
CA PRO A 223 17.68 1.45 -11.78
C PRO A 223 18.91 2.34 -11.66
N ARG A 224 19.99 2.02 -12.39
CA ARG A 224 21.16 2.90 -12.47
C ARG A 224 20.86 4.08 -13.40
N ARG A 225 21.19 5.31 -12.97
CA ARG A 225 21.14 6.49 -13.84
C ARG A 225 22.13 6.29 -15.01
N GLY A 226 21.64 6.45 -16.26
CA GLY A 226 22.48 6.36 -17.45
C GLY A 226 22.63 4.95 -18.05
N TRP A 227 21.71 4.03 -17.77
CA TRP A 227 21.72 2.70 -18.39
C TRP A 227 21.38 2.78 -19.88
N PRO A 228 22.19 2.14 -20.80
CA PRO A 228 21.97 2.20 -22.25
C PRO A 228 20.84 1.27 -22.77
N GLY A 229 19.83 0.96 -21.94
CA GLY A 229 18.64 0.19 -22.37
C GLY A 229 17.60 1.01 -23.14
N SER A 230 17.88 2.23 -23.56
CA SER A 230 17.00 3.09 -24.35
C SER A 230 17.36 3.15 -25.85
N ALA A 231 18.24 2.27 -26.30
CA ALA A 231 18.58 2.17 -27.72
C ALA A 231 18.33 0.72 -28.19
N ALA A 232 17.09 0.40 -28.46
CA ALA A 232 16.63 -0.65 -29.40
C ALA A 232 15.14 -0.40 -29.71
#